data_b217ad475ba96d8a32322c61295cd8b9
#
_entry.id   b217ad475ba96d8a32322c61295cd8b9
#
_cell.length_a   1.000
_cell.length_b   1.000
_cell.length_c   1.000
_cell.angle_alpha   90.00
_cell.angle_beta   90.00
_cell.angle_gamma   90.00
#
_symmetry.space_group_name_H-M   'P 1'
#
loop_
_entity.id
_entity.type
_entity.pdbx_description
1 polymer ?
#
loop_
_entity_poly.entity_id
_entity_poly.type
_entity_poly.pdbx_seq_one_letter_code
_entity_poly.pdbx_strand_id
1 'polypeptide(L)'
;MSRTQKLLFFATGWLIVLMPFLFWWNTWFGRHLNDQQFHEYLHDDKKPRHIQHALVQLGDRMSHADANAKHWYPDLLRLSTNPVEEVRNTDAWVMGQDTSGIGFHDALLKMLKDQSPMVRGNAALSLVRFGDSTGRPQIVALLEPAQITAPAAGTIVDADRPGTAIHQGGLVAKLKADESSQPFEIRSPIPGRIRSVAQTGARVASGAEVAMIDPGTEQVWESLRALYVIGQPEDLPAIRPYERDVPDVSNDVRQQAQETEKAIQARVK
;
A
#
# COMPACT_ATOMS: atom_id res chain seq x y z
N MET A 1 20.49 36.08 36.02
CA MET A 1 19.87 34.78 36.31
C MET A 1 20.53 34.12 37.48
N SER A 2 19.78 33.76 38.51
CA SER A 2 20.27 33.01 39.66
C SER A 2 20.75 31.61 39.23
N ARG A 3 21.61 30.97 40.06
CA ARG A 3 22.04 29.57 39.80
C ARG A 3 20.85 28.62 39.62
N THR A 4 19.79 28.79 40.41
CA THR A 4 18.55 28.02 40.32
C THR A 4 17.79 28.24 39.00
N GLN A 5 17.74 29.47 38.49
CA GLN A 5 17.11 29.77 37.21
C GLN A 5 17.86 29.14 36.02
N LYS A 6 19.19 29.14 36.06
CA LYS A 6 20.02 28.46 35.05
C LYS A 6 19.78 26.94 35.07
N LEU A 7 19.72 26.34 36.26
CA LEU A 7 19.49 24.91 36.43
C LEU A 7 18.07 24.50 35.91
N LEU A 8 17.06 25.31 36.24
CA LEU A 8 15.71 25.10 35.75
C LEU A 8 15.64 25.20 34.21
N PHE A 9 16.30 26.20 33.62
CA PHE A 9 16.36 26.40 32.18
C PHE A 9 17.03 25.20 31.46
N PHE A 10 18.14 24.71 31.98
CA PHE A 10 18.78 23.51 31.42
C PHE A 10 17.93 22.25 31.62
N ALA A 11 17.29 22.06 32.77
CA ALA A 11 16.41 20.92 33.01
C ALA A 11 15.19 20.94 32.10
N THR A 12 14.58 22.11 31.89
CA THR A 12 13.44 22.26 30.95
C THR A 12 13.88 22.02 29.50
N GLY A 13 15.03 22.54 29.08
CA GLY A 13 15.61 22.29 27.77
C GLY A 13 15.89 20.79 27.52
N TRP A 14 16.46 20.12 28.51
CA TRP A 14 16.68 18.67 28.47
C TRP A 14 15.36 17.88 28.38
N LEU A 15 14.33 18.26 29.14
CA LEU A 15 13.01 17.63 29.08
C LEU A 15 12.36 17.80 27.71
N ILE A 16 12.46 18.97 27.10
CA ILE A 16 11.89 19.25 25.75
C ILE A 16 12.57 18.39 24.68
N VAL A 17 13.87 18.07 24.83
CA VAL A 17 14.60 17.23 23.87
C VAL A 17 14.48 15.75 24.21
N LEU A 18 14.60 15.40 25.48
CA LEU A 18 14.62 14.01 25.95
C LEU A 18 13.23 13.34 25.83
N MET A 19 12.14 14.06 26.12
CA MET A 19 10.79 13.51 26.06
C MET A 19 10.35 13.10 24.63
N PRO A 20 10.51 13.94 23.61
CA PRO A 20 10.28 13.53 22.22
C PRO A 20 11.20 12.39 21.78
N PHE A 21 12.47 12.41 22.22
CA PHE A 21 13.43 11.34 21.92
C PHE A 21 13.04 10.02 22.60
N LEU A 22 12.67 10.03 23.89
CA LEU A 22 12.19 8.84 24.59
C LEU A 22 10.86 8.36 24.05
N PHE A 23 9.98 9.29 23.67
CA PHE A 23 8.74 8.97 23.00
C PHE A 23 9.02 8.33 21.64
N TRP A 24 9.89 8.90 20.81
CA TRP A 24 10.33 8.35 19.53
C TRP A 24 11.04 6.99 19.70
N TRP A 25 11.94 6.88 20.70
CA TRP A 25 12.66 5.64 21.02
C TRP A 25 11.72 4.53 21.54
N ASN A 26 10.69 4.88 22.26
CA ASN A 26 9.72 3.95 22.85
C ASN A 26 8.49 3.73 21.96
N THR A 27 8.32 4.58 20.93
CA THR A 27 7.29 4.38 19.94
C THR A 27 7.75 3.44 18.85
N TRP A 28 6.84 2.63 18.43
CA TRP A 28 6.55 1.83 17.27
C TRP A 28 7.66 1.56 16.22
N PHE A 29 8.53 2.49 15.83
CA PHE A 29 9.38 2.39 14.65
C PHE A 29 10.80 1.85 14.88
N GLY A 30 11.22 1.57 16.08
CA GLY A 30 12.61 1.21 16.36
C GLY A 30 12.83 0.00 17.27
N ARG A 31 11.77 -0.58 17.84
CA ARG A 31 11.92 -1.66 18.79
C ARG A 31 11.77 -3.01 18.14
N HIS A 32 12.84 -3.81 18.11
CA HIS A 32 12.74 -5.21 17.73
C HIS A 32 11.86 -5.97 18.71
N LEU A 33 10.86 -6.68 18.19
CA LEU A 33 10.01 -7.54 18.96
C LEU A 33 10.76 -8.81 19.36
N ASN A 34 10.63 -9.22 20.63
CA ASN A 34 11.01 -10.57 21.04
C ASN A 34 9.90 -11.56 20.67
N ASP A 35 10.18 -12.87 20.79
CA ASP A 35 9.23 -13.91 20.35
C ASP A 35 7.89 -13.87 21.10
N GLN A 36 7.88 -13.52 22.40
CA GLN A 36 6.63 -13.34 23.14
C GLN A 36 5.81 -12.17 22.57
N GLN A 37 6.45 -11.03 22.28
CA GLN A 37 5.80 -9.87 21.68
C GLN A 37 5.33 -10.16 20.25
N PHE A 38 6.09 -10.95 19.48
CA PHE A 38 5.64 -11.42 18.17
C PHE A 38 4.33 -12.20 18.28
N HIS A 39 4.27 -13.17 19.19
CA HIS A 39 3.04 -13.94 19.44
C HIS A 39 1.89 -13.02 19.82
N GLU A 40 2.08 -12.14 20.81
CA GLU A 40 1.05 -11.21 21.27
C GLU A 40 0.55 -10.30 20.14
N TYR A 41 1.47 -9.76 19.32
CA TYR A 41 1.14 -8.81 18.26
C TYR A 41 0.45 -9.47 17.07
N LEU A 42 0.91 -10.63 16.64
CA LEU A 42 0.27 -11.35 15.52
C LEU A 42 -1.17 -11.80 15.85
N HIS A 43 -1.52 -11.92 17.14
CA HIS A 43 -2.83 -12.34 17.62
C HIS A 43 -3.67 -11.18 18.21
N ASP A 44 -3.22 -9.93 18.14
CA ASP A 44 -3.98 -8.78 18.63
C ASP A 44 -4.98 -8.27 17.59
N ASP A 45 -6.06 -9.03 17.37
CA ASP A 45 -7.11 -8.67 16.40
C ASP A 45 -7.82 -7.34 16.73
N LYS A 46 -7.67 -6.83 17.96
CA LYS A 46 -8.24 -5.53 18.37
C LYS A 46 -7.38 -4.35 17.89
N LYS A 47 -6.11 -4.60 17.59
CA LYS A 47 -5.16 -3.57 17.16
C LYS A 47 -4.43 -3.99 15.88
N PRO A 48 -5.04 -3.84 14.72
CA PRO A 48 -4.45 -4.23 13.43
C PRO A 48 -3.04 -3.69 13.21
N ARG A 49 -2.73 -2.51 13.77
CA ARG A 49 -1.37 -1.93 13.71
C ARG A 49 -0.31 -2.76 14.43
N HIS A 50 -0.66 -3.50 15.50
CA HIS A 50 0.26 -4.44 16.14
C HIS A 50 0.59 -5.58 15.18
N ILE A 51 -0.43 -6.14 14.54
CA ILE A 51 -0.24 -7.20 13.54
C ILE A 51 0.67 -6.70 12.41
N GLN A 52 0.38 -5.52 11.83
CA GLN A 52 1.22 -4.95 10.77
C GLN A 52 2.67 -4.75 11.20
N HIS A 53 2.89 -4.26 12.43
CA HIS A 53 4.25 -4.07 12.95
C HIS A 53 5.00 -5.41 13.04
N ALA A 54 4.36 -6.46 13.56
CA ALA A 54 4.97 -7.79 13.62
C ALA A 54 5.23 -8.34 12.22
N LEU A 55 4.27 -8.19 11.29
CA LEU A 55 4.42 -8.61 9.90
C LEU A 55 5.61 -7.95 9.20
N VAL A 56 5.79 -6.63 9.33
CA VAL A 56 6.92 -5.92 8.72
C VAL A 56 8.26 -6.42 9.26
N GLN A 57 8.38 -6.60 10.59
CA GLN A 57 9.60 -7.16 11.17
C GLN A 57 9.82 -8.62 10.79
N LEU A 58 8.75 -9.39 10.62
CA LEU A 58 8.85 -10.77 10.13
C LEU A 58 9.35 -10.80 8.69
N GLY A 59 8.83 -9.93 7.82
CA GLY A 59 9.31 -9.77 6.45
C GLY A 59 10.80 -9.41 6.38
N ASP A 60 11.26 -8.53 7.28
CA ASP A 60 12.67 -8.19 7.40
C ASP A 60 13.52 -9.41 7.82
N ARG A 61 13.10 -10.17 8.85
CA ARG A 61 13.77 -11.42 9.24
C ARG A 61 13.82 -12.44 8.11
N MET A 62 12.73 -12.60 7.35
CA MET A 62 12.66 -13.52 6.21
C MET A 62 13.62 -13.09 5.09
N SER A 63 13.69 -11.81 4.77
CA SER A 63 14.59 -11.27 3.74
C SER A 63 16.07 -11.48 4.08
N HIS A 64 16.40 -11.56 5.39
CA HIS A 64 17.74 -11.87 5.89
C HIS A 64 17.97 -13.38 6.15
N ALA A 65 17.04 -14.24 5.71
CA ALA A 65 17.10 -15.69 5.86
C ALA A 65 17.23 -16.16 7.35
N ASP A 66 16.61 -15.44 8.29
CA ASP A 66 16.56 -15.87 9.69
C ASP A 66 15.73 -17.15 9.82
N ALA A 67 16.38 -18.23 10.23
CA ALA A 67 15.74 -19.55 10.37
C ALA A 67 14.56 -19.53 11.37
N ASN A 68 14.60 -18.65 12.38
CA ASN A 68 13.54 -18.52 13.38
C ASN A 68 12.25 -17.92 12.79
N ALA A 69 12.33 -17.21 11.66
CA ALA A 69 11.15 -16.66 10.98
C ALA A 69 10.13 -17.75 10.61
N LYS A 70 10.60 -18.96 10.30
CA LYS A 70 9.74 -20.11 9.89
C LYS A 70 8.73 -20.53 10.96
N HIS A 71 9.02 -20.23 12.22
CA HIS A 71 8.10 -20.50 13.33
C HIS A 71 6.74 -19.79 13.14
N TRP A 72 6.74 -18.63 12.48
CA TRP A 72 5.57 -17.76 12.30
C TRP A 72 4.81 -17.98 10.98
N TYR A 73 5.25 -18.91 10.12
CA TYR A 73 4.59 -19.16 8.83
C TYR A 73 3.12 -19.59 8.93
N PRO A 74 2.70 -20.40 9.94
CA PRO A 74 1.28 -20.67 10.14
C PRO A 74 0.43 -19.41 10.41
N ASP A 75 1.02 -18.39 11.07
CA ASP A 75 0.33 -17.12 11.32
C ASP A 75 0.15 -16.33 10.04
N LEU A 76 1.11 -16.32 9.13
CA LEU A 76 0.95 -15.69 7.81
C LEU A 76 -0.21 -16.34 7.05
N LEU A 77 -0.29 -17.66 6.99
CA LEU A 77 -1.40 -18.35 6.34
C LEU A 77 -2.76 -18.02 6.98
N ARG A 78 -2.84 -17.85 8.29
CA ARG A 78 -4.04 -17.41 9.02
C ARG A 78 -4.40 -15.96 8.68
N LEU A 79 -3.41 -15.06 8.63
CA LEU A 79 -3.60 -13.64 8.39
C LEU A 79 -3.96 -13.31 6.94
N SER A 80 -3.73 -14.21 6.00
CA SER A 80 -4.12 -14.05 4.59
C SER A 80 -5.64 -13.85 4.40
N THR A 81 -6.44 -14.23 5.39
CA THR A 81 -7.90 -14.06 5.40
C THR A 81 -8.39 -13.10 6.49
N ASN A 82 -7.50 -12.29 7.07
CA ASN A 82 -7.85 -11.32 8.10
C ASN A 82 -8.92 -10.33 7.60
N PRO A 83 -9.93 -9.95 8.41
CA PRO A 83 -10.98 -9.01 7.97
C PRO A 83 -10.43 -7.62 7.61
N VAL A 84 -9.29 -7.23 8.18
CA VAL A 84 -8.66 -5.92 7.96
C VAL A 84 -7.80 -5.96 6.69
N GLU A 85 -8.13 -5.11 5.74
CA GLU A 85 -7.47 -5.03 4.43
C GLU A 85 -5.97 -4.78 4.53
N GLU A 86 -5.56 -3.82 5.38
CA GLU A 86 -4.17 -3.43 5.56
C GLU A 86 -3.32 -4.57 6.11
N VAL A 87 -3.91 -5.45 6.92
CA VAL A 87 -3.23 -6.66 7.43
C VAL A 87 -3.00 -7.63 6.28
N ARG A 88 -4.04 -7.94 5.49
CA ARG A 88 -3.90 -8.83 4.32
C ARG A 88 -2.92 -8.27 3.29
N ASN A 89 -2.93 -6.95 3.08
CA ASN A 89 -2.01 -6.28 2.16
C ASN A 89 -0.55 -6.46 2.58
N THR A 90 -0.24 -6.21 3.86
CA THR A 90 1.10 -6.40 4.42
C THR A 90 1.50 -7.87 4.38
N ASP A 91 0.60 -8.78 4.73
CA ASP A 91 0.83 -10.21 4.77
C ASP A 91 1.15 -10.79 3.38
N ALA A 92 0.45 -10.35 2.33
CA ALA A 92 0.74 -10.72 0.95
C ALA A 92 2.18 -10.37 0.54
N TRP A 93 2.67 -9.19 0.93
CA TRP A 93 4.05 -8.76 0.70
C TRP A 93 5.04 -9.60 1.50
N VAL A 94 4.74 -9.91 2.77
CA VAL A 94 5.62 -10.70 3.66
C VAL A 94 5.78 -12.11 3.13
N MET A 95 4.71 -12.79 2.71
CA MET A 95 4.81 -14.13 2.13
C MET A 95 5.72 -14.19 0.90
N GLY A 96 5.85 -13.10 0.16
CA GLY A 96 6.79 -12.99 -0.96
C GLY A 96 8.26 -12.91 -0.55
N GLN A 97 8.61 -12.74 0.73
CA GLN A 97 10.01 -12.63 1.16
C GLN A 97 10.73 -14.00 1.26
N ASP A 98 9.97 -15.10 1.39
CA ASP A 98 10.55 -16.45 1.36
C ASP A 98 9.72 -17.40 0.50
N THR A 99 10.23 -17.70 -0.70
CA THR A 99 9.56 -18.60 -1.64
C THR A 99 9.59 -20.08 -1.22
N SER A 100 10.29 -20.43 -0.15
CA SER A 100 10.30 -21.79 0.42
C SER A 100 9.15 -22.05 1.40
N GLY A 101 8.35 -21.00 1.74
CA GLY A 101 7.23 -21.12 2.68
C GLY A 101 6.13 -22.02 2.17
N ILE A 102 5.91 -23.15 2.87
CA ILE A 102 4.88 -24.12 2.48
C ILE A 102 3.50 -23.48 2.59
N GLY A 103 2.72 -23.51 1.51
CA GLY A 103 1.36 -22.96 1.44
C GLY A 103 1.29 -21.46 1.08
N PHE A 104 2.40 -20.73 1.04
CA PHE A 104 2.40 -19.31 0.67
C PHE A 104 1.95 -19.09 -0.76
N HIS A 105 2.46 -19.88 -1.70
CA HIS A 105 2.07 -19.80 -3.10
C HIS A 105 0.53 -19.95 -3.26
N ASP A 106 -0.06 -20.97 -2.64
CA ASP A 106 -1.50 -21.21 -2.72
C ASP A 106 -2.33 -20.10 -2.04
N ALA A 107 -1.83 -19.55 -0.93
CA ALA A 107 -2.47 -18.42 -0.26
C ALA A 107 -2.44 -17.16 -1.16
N LEU A 108 -1.30 -16.85 -1.77
CA LEU A 108 -1.15 -15.72 -2.69
C LEU A 108 -2.05 -15.86 -3.92
N LEU A 109 -2.19 -17.07 -4.50
CA LEU A 109 -3.12 -17.32 -5.60
C LEU A 109 -4.58 -17.03 -5.20
N LYS A 110 -4.99 -17.35 -3.97
CA LYS A 110 -6.32 -17.00 -3.45
C LYS A 110 -6.47 -15.49 -3.27
N MET A 111 -5.43 -14.81 -2.79
CA MET A 111 -5.42 -13.36 -2.59
C MET A 111 -5.48 -12.57 -3.91
N LEU A 112 -5.19 -13.15 -5.07
CA LEU A 112 -5.47 -12.52 -6.38
C LEU A 112 -6.95 -12.20 -6.61
N LYS A 113 -7.85 -12.78 -5.83
CA LYS A 113 -9.31 -12.55 -5.89
C LYS A 113 -9.82 -11.66 -4.75
N ASP A 114 -8.94 -11.04 -3.99
CA ASP A 114 -9.32 -10.14 -2.89
C ASP A 114 -10.13 -8.95 -3.42
N GLN A 115 -10.99 -8.39 -2.58
CA GLN A 115 -11.77 -7.19 -2.92
C GLN A 115 -10.87 -5.97 -3.09
N SER A 116 -9.80 -5.86 -2.29
CA SER A 116 -8.84 -4.77 -2.36
C SER A 116 -7.90 -4.90 -3.55
N PRO A 117 -7.78 -3.87 -4.40
CA PRO A 117 -6.79 -3.85 -5.48
C PRO A 117 -5.34 -3.92 -4.96
N MET A 118 -5.08 -3.35 -3.77
CA MET A 118 -3.74 -3.39 -3.17
C MET A 118 -3.36 -4.79 -2.70
N VAL A 119 -4.29 -5.53 -2.10
CA VAL A 119 -4.04 -6.94 -1.71
C VAL A 119 -3.79 -7.79 -2.95
N ARG A 120 -4.62 -7.65 -4.00
CA ARG A 120 -4.40 -8.36 -5.27
C ARG A 120 -3.05 -8.03 -5.89
N GLY A 121 -2.68 -6.74 -5.88
CA GLY A 121 -1.41 -6.25 -6.40
C GLY A 121 -0.21 -6.83 -5.67
N ASN A 122 -0.19 -6.75 -4.34
CA ASN A 122 0.91 -7.31 -3.54
C ASN A 122 1.01 -8.83 -3.65
N ALA A 123 -0.12 -9.53 -3.71
CA ALA A 123 -0.12 -10.97 -3.98
C ALA A 123 0.47 -11.30 -5.35
N ALA A 124 0.11 -10.53 -6.38
CA ALA A 124 0.65 -10.69 -7.73
C ALA A 124 2.15 -10.41 -7.80
N LEU A 125 2.63 -9.31 -7.19
CA LEU A 125 4.06 -8.99 -7.10
C LEU A 125 4.84 -10.06 -6.35
N SER A 126 4.27 -10.63 -5.28
CA SER A 126 4.86 -11.72 -4.53
C SER A 126 4.94 -13.01 -5.36
N LEU A 127 3.91 -13.35 -6.13
CA LEU A 127 3.92 -14.53 -7.02
C LEU A 127 5.02 -14.47 -8.07
N VAL A 128 5.40 -13.28 -8.56
CA VAL A 128 6.55 -13.15 -9.48
C VAL A 128 7.84 -13.69 -8.86
N ARG A 129 8.02 -13.54 -7.55
CA ARG A 129 9.19 -14.09 -6.83
C ARG A 129 9.18 -15.63 -6.78
N PHE A 130 7.99 -16.24 -6.83
CA PHE A 130 7.82 -17.70 -6.99
C PHE A 130 7.99 -18.16 -8.44
N GLY A 131 8.27 -17.26 -9.37
CA GLY A 131 8.33 -17.57 -10.81
C GLY A 131 6.95 -17.76 -11.45
N ASP A 132 5.88 -17.35 -10.78
CA ASP A 132 4.50 -17.49 -11.25
C ASP A 132 3.98 -16.17 -11.83
N SER A 133 3.56 -16.21 -13.10
CA SER A 133 3.02 -15.06 -13.82
C SER A 133 1.49 -14.96 -13.79
N THR A 134 0.79 -15.82 -13.03
CA THR A 134 -0.69 -15.84 -12.96
C THR A 134 -1.26 -14.49 -12.52
N GLY A 135 -0.53 -13.75 -11.67
CA GLY A 135 -0.91 -12.41 -11.19
C GLY A 135 -0.64 -11.26 -12.19
N ARG A 136 -0.14 -11.51 -13.41
CA ARG A 136 0.22 -10.46 -14.38
C ARG A 136 -0.90 -9.45 -14.64
N PRO A 137 -2.18 -9.83 -14.84
CA PRO A 137 -3.24 -8.85 -15.05
C PRO A 137 -3.43 -7.88 -13.88
N GLN A 138 -3.22 -8.33 -12.64
CA GLN A 138 -3.30 -7.49 -11.44
C GLN A 138 -2.13 -6.51 -11.38
N ILE A 139 -0.93 -6.91 -11.82
CA ILE A 139 0.23 -6.02 -11.90
C ILE A 139 0.01 -4.94 -12.96
N VAL A 140 -0.53 -5.28 -14.12
CA VAL A 140 -0.91 -4.31 -15.16
C VAL A 140 -1.93 -3.31 -14.61
N ALA A 141 -2.95 -3.80 -13.89
CA ALA A 141 -3.98 -2.94 -13.27
C ALA A 141 -3.40 -1.95 -12.23
N LEU A 142 -2.26 -2.26 -11.61
CA LEU A 142 -1.57 -1.32 -10.71
C LEU A 142 -0.97 -0.11 -11.44
N LEU A 143 -0.77 -0.18 -12.76
CA LEU A 143 -0.31 0.93 -13.59
C LEU A 143 -1.46 1.84 -14.03
N GLU A 144 -2.70 1.40 -13.89
CA GLU A 144 -3.87 2.13 -14.35
C GLU A 144 -4.44 3.03 -13.25
N PRO A 145 -5.00 4.19 -13.62
CA PRO A 145 -5.69 5.03 -12.66
C PRO A 145 -6.90 4.32 -12.07
N ALA A 146 -7.09 4.46 -10.76
CA ALA A 146 -8.25 3.92 -10.07
C ALA A 146 -9.45 4.88 -10.22
N GLN A 147 -10.52 4.37 -10.81
CA GLN A 147 -11.80 5.07 -10.89
C GLN A 147 -12.61 4.83 -9.62
N ILE A 148 -13.12 5.90 -9.03
CA ILE A 148 -13.99 5.85 -7.87
C ILE A 148 -15.37 6.32 -8.28
N THR A 149 -16.39 5.49 -8.00
CA THR A 149 -17.78 5.77 -8.38
C THR A 149 -18.64 6.07 -7.16
N ALA A 150 -19.73 6.80 -7.38
CA ALA A 150 -20.71 7.12 -6.33
C ALA A 150 -21.46 5.86 -5.89
N PRO A 151 -21.50 5.54 -4.58
CA PRO A 151 -22.23 4.38 -4.06
C PRO A 151 -23.76 4.57 -4.15
N ALA A 152 -24.23 5.81 -4.21
CA ALA A 152 -25.66 6.18 -4.32
C ALA A 152 -25.80 7.51 -5.07
N ALA A 153 -27.00 7.83 -5.53
CA ALA A 153 -27.31 9.15 -6.05
C ALA A 153 -27.32 10.19 -4.93
N GLY A 154 -26.81 11.40 -5.20
CA GLY A 154 -26.72 12.44 -4.18
C GLY A 154 -25.92 13.65 -4.62
N THR A 155 -25.52 14.47 -3.65
CA THR A 155 -24.74 15.70 -3.85
C THR A 155 -23.41 15.61 -3.14
N ILE A 156 -22.31 15.97 -3.82
CA ILE A 156 -20.99 16.09 -3.21
C ILE A 156 -21.00 17.29 -2.26
N VAL A 157 -20.81 17.03 -0.97
CA VAL A 157 -20.85 18.09 0.06
C VAL A 157 -19.46 18.58 0.45
N ASP A 158 -18.43 17.74 0.18
CA ASP A 158 -17.03 18.06 0.43
C ASP A 158 -16.17 17.26 -0.53
N ALA A 159 -15.10 17.84 -1.06
CA ALA A 159 -14.18 17.16 -1.97
C ALA A 159 -12.77 17.74 -1.81
N ASP A 160 -11.78 16.89 -1.88
CA ASP A 160 -10.38 17.29 -1.96
C ASP A 160 -10.05 17.90 -3.34
N ARG A 161 -8.83 18.29 -3.59
CA ARG A 161 -8.42 19.01 -4.82
C ARG A 161 -7.65 18.09 -5.75
N PRO A 162 -7.82 18.24 -7.08
CA PRO A 162 -6.90 17.63 -8.04
C PRO A 162 -5.45 18.00 -7.73
N GLY A 163 -4.54 17.05 -7.89
CA GLY A 163 -3.13 17.21 -7.56
C GLY A 163 -2.76 16.86 -6.11
N THR A 164 -3.72 16.67 -5.20
CA THR A 164 -3.45 16.26 -3.81
C THR A 164 -2.92 14.82 -3.78
N ALA A 165 -1.82 14.61 -3.04
CA ALA A 165 -1.33 13.26 -2.73
C ALA A 165 -2.26 12.60 -1.71
N ILE A 166 -2.62 11.34 -1.96
CA ILE A 166 -3.54 10.59 -1.13
C ILE A 166 -2.98 9.20 -0.82
N HIS A 167 -3.19 8.74 0.41
CA HIS A 167 -2.87 7.36 0.80
C HIS A 167 -4.08 6.44 0.59
N GLN A 168 -3.85 5.14 0.56
CA GLN A 168 -4.93 4.15 0.57
C GLN A 168 -5.87 4.38 1.77
N GLY A 169 -7.18 4.34 1.55
CA GLY A 169 -8.18 4.68 2.57
C GLY A 169 -8.33 6.18 2.86
N GLY A 170 -7.53 7.04 2.24
CA GLY A 170 -7.62 8.50 2.38
C GLY A 170 -8.98 9.04 1.88
N LEU A 171 -9.51 10.07 2.55
CA LEU A 171 -10.78 10.67 2.19
C LEU A 171 -10.60 11.51 0.92
N VAL A 172 -11.37 11.20 -0.12
CA VAL A 172 -11.39 11.92 -1.41
C VAL A 172 -12.55 12.90 -1.48
N ALA A 173 -13.73 12.46 -1.06
CA ALA A 173 -14.94 13.26 -1.07
C ALA A 173 -15.97 12.77 -0.05
N LYS A 174 -16.98 13.58 0.23
CA LYS A 174 -18.18 13.20 0.99
C LYS A 174 -19.42 13.38 0.13
N LEU A 175 -20.20 12.31 0.02
CA LEU A 175 -21.46 12.29 -0.73
C LEU A 175 -22.64 12.26 0.23
N LYS A 176 -23.51 13.28 0.17
CA LYS A 176 -24.81 13.25 0.84
C LYS A 176 -25.82 12.60 -0.13
N ALA A 177 -26.16 11.35 0.15
CA ALA A 177 -27.18 10.67 -0.64
C ALA A 177 -28.57 11.24 -0.36
N ASP A 178 -29.45 11.16 -1.36
CA ASP A 178 -30.82 11.71 -1.29
C ASP A 178 -31.65 11.06 -0.17
N GLU A 179 -31.39 9.78 0.13
CA GLU A 179 -32.13 8.98 1.11
C GLU A 179 -31.41 8.81 2.46
N SER A 180 -30.22 9.41 2.63
CA SER A 180 -29.40 9.24 3.84
C SER A 180 -29.25 10.55 4.61
N SER A 181 -29.37 10.47 5.94
CA SER A 181 -29.13 11.62 6.83
C SER A 181 -27.65 11.93 7.02
N GLN A 182 -26.77 10.93 6.86
CA GLN A 182 -25.33 11.09 7.00
C GLN A 182 -24.61 10.96 5.67
N PRO A 183 -23.55 11.77 5.42
CA PRO A 183 -22.75 11.66 4.22
C PRO A 183 -21.96 10.34 4.17
N PHE A 184 -21.89 9.73 2.99
CA PHE A 184 -20.93 8.65 2.69
C PHE A 184 -19.55 9.24 2.50
N GLU A 185 -18.56 8.65 3.13
CA GLU A 185 -17.16 8.94 2.88
C GLU A 185 -16.68 8.16 1.67
N ILE A 186 -16.22 8.88 0.66
CA ILE A 186 -15.61 8.31 -0.54
C ILE A 186 -14.11 8.31 -0.34
N ARG A 187 -13.52 7.11 -0.27
CA ARG A 187 -12.11 6.90 0.07
C ARG A 187 -11.34 6.33 -1.11
N SER A 188 -10.04 6.65 -1.18
CA SER A 188 -9.16 6.12 -2.21
C SER A 188 -8.88 4.62 -2.00
N PRO A 189 -9.04 3.78 -3.05
CA PRO A 189 -8.68 2.37 -2.99
C PRO A 189 -7.17 2.11 -3.12
N ILE A 190 -6.40 3.09 -3.59
CA ILE A 190 -4.96 3.00 -3.81
C ILE A 190 -4.24 4.25 -3.27
N PRO A 191 -2.95 4.18 -2.93
CA PRO A 191 -2.14 5.37 -2.71
C PRO A 191 -1.82 6.03 -4.05
N GLY A 192 -1.70 7.37 -4.06
CA GLY A 192 -1.35 8.07 -5.30
C GLY A 192 -1.67 9.56 -5.27
N ARG A 193 -2.16 10.07 -6.40
CA ARG A 193 -2.52 11.48 -6.57
C ARG A 193 -3.91 11.61 -7.18
N ILE A 194 -4.72 12.52 -6.68
CA ILE A 194 -6.05 12.81 -7.23
C ILE A 194 -5.86 13.47 -8.61
N ARG A 195 -6.23 12.77 -9.69
CA ARG A 195 -6.24 13.32 -11.05
C ARG A 195 -7.43 14.24 -11.27
N SER A 196 -8.62 13.75 -10.89
CA SER A 196 -9.87 14.48 -10.99
C SER A 196 -10.79 14.11 -9.83
N VAL A 197 -11.66 15.05 -9.44
CA VAL A 197 -12.72 14.81 -8.45
C VAL A 197 -13.91 15.71 -8.76
N ALA A 198 -15.12 15.19 -8.52
CA ALA A 198 -16.35 15.96 -8.67
C ALA A 198 -16.37 17.13 -7.69
N GLN A 199 -16.76 18.30 -8.18
CA GLN A 199 -16.77 19.53 -7.38
C GLN A 199 -17.81 19.47 -6.25
N THR A 200 -17.51 20.15 -5.16
CA THR A 200 -18.49 20.37 -4.09
C THR A 200 -19.73 21.08 -4.64
N GLY A 201 -20.91 20.58 -4.33
CA GLY A 201 -22.20 21.01 -4.88
C GLY A 201 -22.65 20.23 -6.13
N ALA A 202 -21.77 19.44 -6.74
CA ALA A 202 -22.14 18.62 -7.91
C ALA A 202 -23.12 17.52 -7.53
N ARG A 203 -24.16 17.32 -8.35
CA ARG A 203 -25.08 16.19 -8.24
C ARG A 203 -24.58 15.02 -9.07
N VAL A 204 -24.54 13.84 -8.47
CA VAL A 204 -24.07 12.61 -9.09
C VAL A 204 -25.13 11.51 -9.01
N ALA A 205 -25.21 10.69 -10.04
CA ALA A 205 -26.03 9.47 -10.03
C ALA A 205 -25.27 8.32 -9.35
N SER A 206 -25.99 7.32 -8.88
CA SER A 206 -25.37 6.07 -8.43
C SER A 206 -24.52 5.44 -9.55
N GLY A 207 -23.29 5.03 -9.24
CA GLY A 207 -22.34 4.48 -10.20
C GLY A 207 -21.61 5.50 -11.08
N ALA A 208 -21.98 6.81 -11.03
CA ALA A 208 -21.25 7.85 -11.75
C ALA A 208 -19.83 8.03 -11.18
N GLU A 209 -18.87 8.38 -12.06
CA GLU A 209 -17.52 8.71 -11.63
C GLU A 209 -17.51 9.92 -10.68
N VAL A 210 -16.86 9.76 -9.54
CA VAL A 210 -16.64 10.83 -8.54
C VAL A 210 -15.20 11.29 -8.57
N ALA A 211 -14.26 10.37 -8.73
CA ALA A 211 -12.85 10.71 -8.77
C ALA A 211 -12.04 9.70 -9.57
N MET A 212 -10.88 10.15 -10.05
CA MET A 212 -9.84 9.34 -10.66
C MET A 212 -8.55 9.54 -9.86
N ILE A 213 -7.89 8.45 -9.49
CA ILE A 213 -6.63 8.48 -8.73
C ILE A 213 -5.52 7.90 -9.58
N ASP A 214 -4.48 8.69 -9.84
CA ASP A 214 -3.24 8.19 -10.43
C ASP A 214 -2.48 7.35 -9.41
N PRO A 215 -1.91 6.21 -9.82
CA PRO A 215 -1.14 5.36 -8.91
C PRO A 215 0.12 6.06 -8.40
N GLY A 216 0.51 5.73 -7.17
CA GLY A 216 1.72 6.27 -6.56
C GLY A 216 3.01 5.77 -7.23
N THR A 217 4.06 6.60 -7.20
CA THR A 217 5.35 6.32 -7.84
C THR A 217 5.93 4.97 -7.45
N GLU A 218 5.86 4.59 -6.18
CA GLU A 218 6.37 3.33 -5.67
C GLU A 218 5.61 2.13 -6.24
N GLN A 219 4.28 2.21 -6.27
CA GLN A 219 3.42 1.18 -6.88
C GLN A 219 3.75 0.98 -8.36
N VAL A 220 3.90 2.08 -9.11
CA VAL A 220 4.28 2.06 -10.53
C VAL A 220 5.66 1.42 -10.71
N TRP A 221 6.64 1.83 -9.90
CA TRP A 221 8.00 1.32 -9.94
C TRP A 221 8.05 -0.21 -9.76
N GLU A 222 7.41 -0.73 -8.71
CA GLU A 222 7.39 -2.17 -8.43
C GLU A 222 6.66 -2.95 -9.52
N SER A 223 5.57 -2.39 -10.07
CA SER A 223 4.83 -3.00 -11.17
C SER A 223 5.68 -3.10 -12.45
N LEU A 224 6.39 -2.04 -12.80
CA LEU A 224 7.28 -2.02 -13.97
C LEU A 224 8.44 -3.04 -13.80
N ARG A 225 9.02 -3.16 -12.61
CA ARG A 225 10.05 -4.16 -12.32
C ARG A 225 9.53 -5.60 -12.44
N ALA A 226 8.33 -5.85 -11.97
CA ALA A 226 7.69 -7.15 -12.12
C ALA A 226 7.43 -7.46 -13.61
N LEU A 227 6.88 -6.50 -14.37
CA LEU A 227 6.65 -6.64 -15.81
C LEU A 227 7.94 -6.73 -16.62
N TYR A 228 9.05 -6.18 -16.15
CA TYR A 228 10.36 -6.42 -16.72
C TYR A 228 10.67 -7.92 -16.80
N VAL A 229 10.22 -8.72 -15.83
CA VAL A 229 10.46 -10.16 -15.74
C VAL A 229 9.39 -10.96 -16.51
N ILE A 230 8.10 -10.66 -16.28
CA ILE A 230 6.98 -11.49 -16.73
C ILE A 230 6.09 -10.83 -17.81
N GLY A 231 6.32 -9.55 -18.13
CA GLY A 231 5.46 -8.80 -19.04
C GLY A 231 5.42 -9.36 -20.45
N GLN A 232 4.32 -9.12 -21.13
CA GLN A 232 3.99 -9.56 -22.48
C GLN A 232 3.72 -8.36 -23.40
N PRO A 233 3.74 -8.51 -24.73
CA PRO A 233 3.49 -7.40 -25.68
C PRO A 233 2.18 -6.66 -25.44
N GLU A 234 1.13 -7.36 -25.02
CA GLU A 234 -0.18 -6.77 -24.72
C GLU A 234 -0.19 -5.85 -23.50
N ASP A 235 0.86 -5.86 -22.66
CA ASP A 235 1.00 -4.97 -21.51
C ASP A 235 1.61 -3.61 -21.89
N LEU A 236 2.23 -3.48 -23.07
CA LEU A 236 2.91 -2.26 -23.51
C LEU A 236 2.02 -1.00 -23.48
N PRO A 237 0.72 -1.06 -23.83
CA PRO A 237 -0.15 0.12 -23.70
C PRO A 237 -0.23 0.70 -22.28
N ALA A 238 -0.15 -0.13 -21.24
CA ALA A 238 -0.17 0.32 -19.84
C ALA A 238 1.21 0.87 -19.38
N ILE A 239 2.32 0.42 -20.00
CA ILE A 239 3.69 0.81 -19.66
C ILE A 239 4.07 2.15 -20.31
N ARG A 240 3.76 2.34 -21.60
CA ARG A 240 4.17 3.50 -22.42
C ARG A 240 3.79 4.88 -21.85
N PRO A 241 2.70 5.09 -21.13
CA PRO A 241 2.44 6.38 -20.47
C PRO A 241 3.58 6.84 -19.55
N TYR A 242 4.30 5.88 -18.94
CA TYR A 242 5.38 6.15 -18.00
C TYR A 242 6.76 6.38 -18.64
N GLU A 243 6.88 6.20 -19.94
CA GLU A 243 8.12 6.49 -20.69
C GLU A 243 8.27 7.97 -21.02
N ARG A 244 7.18 8.73 -20.90
CA ARG A 244 7.12 10.12 -21.30
C ARG A 244 7.79 11.03 -20.27
N ASP A 245 8.41 12.10 -20.77
CA ASP A 245 8.92 13.17 -19.94
C ASP A 245 7.76 14.10 -19.52
N VAL A 246 7.09 13.73 -18.44
CA VAL A 246 5.99 14.50 -17.85
C VAL A 246 6.29 14.79 -16.38
N PRO A 247 5.83 15.94 -15.84
CA PRO A 247 6.20 16.37 -14.47
C PRO A 247 5.90 15.38 -13.37
N ASP A 248 4.88 14.53 -13.55
CA ASP A 248 4.41 13.57 -12.54
C ASP A 248 5.10 12.20 -12.59
N VAL A 249 6.01 11.98 -13.57
CA VAL A 249 6.78 10.74 -13.73
C VAL A 249 8.25 11.01 -13.41
N SER A 250 8.77 10.37 -12.36
CA SER A 250 10.18 10.51 -11.99
C SER A 250 11.11 9.91 -13.07
N ASN A 251 12.37 10.40 -13.11
CA ASN A 251 13.36 9.86 -14.03
C ASN A 251 13.56 8.36 -13.88
N ASP A 252 13.53 7.84 -12.64
CA ASP A 252 13.73 6.43 -12.35
C ASP A 252 12.57 5.58 -12.90
N VAL A 253 11.33 6.03 -12.69
CA VAL A 253 10.13 5.37 -13.26
C VAL A 253 10.21 5.36 -14.78
N ARG A 254 10.58 6.49 -15.40
CA ARG A 254 10.70 6.59 -16.86
C ARG A 254 11.77 5.63 -17.39
N GLN A 255 12.94 5.59 -16.78
CA GLN A 255 14.00 4.67 -17.17
C GLN A 255 13.53 3.21 -17.03
N GLN A 256 12.92 2.86 -15.90
CA GLN A 256 12.39 1.51 -15.68
C GLN A 256 11.33 1.13 -16.72
N ALA A 257 10.43 2.03 -17.09
CA ALA A 257 9.42 1.79 -18.13
C ALA A 257 10.07 1.46 -19.48
N GLN A 258 11.07 2.26 -19.90
CA GLN A 258 11.82 2.04 -21.14
C GLN A 258 12.57 0.70 -21.13
N GLU A 259 13.20 0.34 -20.02
CA GLU A 259 13.89 -0.94 -19.87
C GLU A 259 12.90 -2.12 -19.92
N THR A 260 11.72 -1.95 -19.30
CA THR A 260 10.65 -2.95 -19.31
C THR A 260 10.11 -3.17 -20.72
N GLU A 261 9.83 -2.11 -21.49
CA GLU A 261 9.42 -2.25 -22.90
C GLU A 261 10.46 -2.99 -23.72
N LYS A 262 11.75 -2.59 -23.61
CA LYS A 262 12.85 -3.27 -24.32
C LYS A 262 12.94 -4.75 -23.98
N ALA A 263 12.81 -5.10 -22.69
CA ALA A 263 12.85 -6.48 -22.22
C ALA A 263 11.69 -7.32 -22.77
N ILE A 264 10.48 -6.76 -22.82
CA ILE A 264 9.30 -7.39 -23.40
C ILE A 264 9.51 -7.63 -24.90
N GLN A 265 9.96 -6.62 -25.65
CA GLN A 265 10.21 -6.71 -27.07
C GLN A 265 11.32 -7.71 -27.43
N ALA A 266 12.34 -7.83 -26.58
CA ALA A 266 13.43 -8.79 -26.78
C ALA A 266 13.00 -10.26 -26.62
N ARG A 267 11.97 -10.53 -25.79
CA ARG A 267 11.44 -11.89 -25.58
C ARG A 267 10.58 -12.39 -26.75
N VAL A 268 10.12 -11.52 -27.62
CA VAL A 268 9.26 -11.86 -28.78
C VAL A 268 10.09 -12.16 -30.03
N LYS A 269 11.36 -11.74 -30.05
CA LYS A 269 12.31 -12.01 -31.15
C LYS A 269 12.97 -13.38 -31.00
#